data_6603bcbbe49295214924dd6a0ddf689f
#
_entry.id   6603bcbbe49295214924dd6a0ddf689f
#
_cell.length_a   1.000
_cell.length_b   1.000
_cell.length_c   1.000
_cell.angle_alpha   90.00
_cell.angle_beta   90.00
_cell.angle_gamma   90.00
#
_symmetry.space_group_name_H-M   'P 1'
#
loop_
_entity.id
_entity.type
_entity.pdbx_description
1 polymer ?
#
loop_
_entity_poly.entity_id
_entity_poly.type
_entity_poly.pdbx_seq_one_letter_code
_entity_poly.pdbx_strand_id
1 'polypeptide(L)'
;MYLHPRGLEALALDPRSGDVDYLPVEVLYRGFYEGSGVCLTTDDNRRLFLTDGHPMLVKNAAGFEIVSARDLQAGQQLPVCSEPAECRDELWVDLLDVVPPSERTRVFVRVEGRPLSIWAAQLKDRFGWKIRDAIRSDALRLDHFLEIESELGTRRSELLLLTGMGQARRSHSAMLRVSPDFARFIGYFLAEGCITRDRNAIRVRLTFNRDETESIEDVRSILAHHGFDTSIYDDKTWRSTTIKVSSLLLGWLLRDYWQAGSNSKEMRIPSVLFDLTPEHKTQLLAGLLRGDGDVWVRQGKHQYRKNDRMYTHRNATGTVGFFSSSPQLLEQVVHLLQDLGFRPRIKRGKPHVQLQGAKTLARLEPFFADSKRKKLEDLSSARVRLVQSRADEERLTPDLFLTTVKSIEKIEMSEPVFSLEVSNVHTFTTSTGIVVHNCIPLDPFYLSWKAREHGESPKFIELAGDVNLRMPHYVVGKLQGALNDRGRAVKGARVLVLGIAYKRDIDDPRESPAFEIIDLLLQLGADVSYHDPHIPVAPRMRTWPGLPPMQSTPLNEQTLTACDAVLIVTDHRNVDYALVAKHASLVIDTRGLYRQSLPNVVKA
;
A
#
# COMPACT_ATOMS: atom_id res chain seq x y z
N MET A 1 2.52 11.74 12.75
CA MET A 1 3.31 10.73 13.52
C MET A 1 4.38 10.20 12.60
N TYR A 2 5.61 10.22 13.04
CA TYR A 2 6.75 9.65 12.34
C TYR A 2 7.20 8.40 13.10
N LEU A 3 7.40 7.30 12.39
CA LEU A 3 7.90 6.05 12.94
C LEU A 3 9.16 5.67 12.15
N HIS A 4 10.15 5.15 12.86
CA HIS A 4 11.39 4.63 12.27
C HIS A 4 11.37 3.10 12.44
N PRO A 5 10.80 2.39 11.46
CA PRO A 5 10.66 0.95 11.56
C PRO A 5 12.04 0.28 11.40
N ARG A 6 12.34 -0.72 12.26
CA ARG A 6 13.53 -1.56 12.10
C ARG A 6 13.20 -2.76 11.22
N GLY A 7 14.00 -2.98 10.16
CA GLY A 7 13.84 -4.14 9.29
C GLY A 7 12.58 -4.13 8.41
N LEU A 8 11.96 -2.97 8.22
CA LEU A 8 10.92 -2.79 7.21
C LEU A 8 11.55 -2.38 5.89
N GLU A 9 11.19 -3.07 4.82
CA GLU A 9 11.60 -2.78 3.46
C GLU A 9 10.38 -2.47 2.60
N ALA A 10 10.56 -1.66 1.57
CA ALA A 10 9.54 -1.35 0.58
C ALA A 10 10.08 -1.58 -0.81
N LEU A 11 9.23 -2.11 -1.68
CA LEU A 11 9.55 -2.25 -3.10
C LEU A 11 9.67 -0.85 -3.71
N ALA A 12 10.82 -0.57 -4.29
CA ALA A 12 11.18 0.73 -4.82
C ALA A 12 11.78 0.61 -6.22
N LEU A 13 11.64 1.67 -7.00
CA LEU A 13 12.24 1.83 -8.33
C LEU A 13 13.37 2.85 -8.24
N ASP A 14 14.57 2.53 -8.69
CA ASP A 14 15.56 3.56 -8.98
C ASP A 14 15.23 4.25 -10.32
N PRO A 15 14.84 5.53 -10.32
CA PRO A 15 14.46 6.21 -11.56
C PRO A 15 15.64 6.43 -12.53
N ARG A 16 16.88 6.25 -12.08
CA ARG A 16 18.11 6.47 -12.87
C ARG A 16 18.52 5.20 -13.62
N SER A 17 18.54 4.06 -12.93
CA SER A 17 18.92 2.76 -13.51
C SER A 17 17.72 2.00 -14.09
N GLY A 18 16.53 2.20 -13.54
CA GLY A 18 15.32 1.42 -13.84
C GLY A 18 15.24 0.10 -13.06
N ASP A 19 16.14 -0.10 -12.08
CA ASP A 19 16.14 -1.29 -11.23
C ASP A 19 15.03 -1.22 -10.19
N VAL A 20 14.46 -2.38 -9.88
CA VAL A 20 13.40 -2.56 -8.89
C VAL A 20 13.91 -3.51 -7.82
N ASP A 21 13.88 -3.09 -6.56
CA ASP A 21 14.37 -3.88 -5.43
C ASP A 21 13.64 -3.52 -4.13
N TYR A 22 13.75 -4.38 -3.12
CA TYR A 22 13.35 -4.07 -1.76
C TYR A 22 14.43 -3.26 -1.06
N LEU A 23 14.07 -2.07 -0.64
CA LEU A 23 14.99 -1.14 0.02
C LEU A 23 14.48 -0.78 1.41
N PRO A 24 15.39 -0.54 2.37
CA PRO A 24 15.02 -0.18 3.73
C PRO A 24 14.13 1.06 3.80
N VAL A 25 13.04 0.96 4.56
CA VAL A 25 12.20 2.10 4.91
C VAL A 25 12.80 2.80 6.12
N GLU A 26 13.25 4.02 5.93
CA GLU A 26 13.86 4.84 6.97
C GLU A 26 12.81 5.51 7.84
N VAL A 27 11.75 6.02 7.21
CA VAL A 27 10.67 6.72 7.89
C VAL A 27 9.31 6.29 7.35
N LEU A 28 8.38 6.00 8.25
CA LEU A 28 6.96 5.86 7.97
C LEU A 28 6.25 7.09 8.53
N TYR A 29 5.61 7.85 7.67
CA TYR A 29 4.80 9.00 8.03
C TYR A 29 3.32 8.65 8.02
N ARG A 30 2.60 9.07 9.06
CA ARG A 30 1.14 9.11 9.11
C ARG A 30 0.68 10.48 9.54
N GLY A 31 -0.11 11.15 8.72
CA GLY A 31 -0.77 12.42 9.03
C GLY A 31 -2.26 12.36 8.76
N PHE A 32 -3.00 13.34 9.24
CA PHE A 32 -4.37 13.59 8.82
C PHE A 32 -4.36 14.73 7.82
N TYR A 33 -4.98 14.54 6.67
CA TYR A 33 -5.04 15.53 5.60
C TYR A 33 -6.48 15.96 5.37
N GLU A 34 -6.69 17.28 5.29
CA GLU A 34 -7.96 17.90 4.95
C GLU A 34 -7.69 18.92 3.84
N GLY A 35 -8.23 18.67 2.66
CA GLY A 35 -8.02 19.54 1.50
C GLY A 35 -8.23 18.83 0.16
N SER A 36 -7.79 19.50 -0.90
CA SER A 36 -7.92 19.01 -2.27
C SER A 36 -7.02 17.79 -2.52
N GLY A 37 -7.59 16.76 -3.09
CA GLY A 37 -6.89 15.55 -3.51
C GLY A 37 -7.24 15.13 -4.92
N VAL A 38 -6.60 14.07 -5.36
CA VAL A 38 -6.74 13.49 -6.69
C VAL A 38 -7.06 12.00 -6.59
N CYS A 39 -8.10 11.57 -7.27
CA CYS A 39 -8.34 10.17 -7.56
C CYS A 39 -7.84 9.86 -8.97
N LEU A 40 -6.69 9.20 -9.04
CA LEU A 40 -6.10 8.72 -10.28
C LEU A 40 -6.70 7.37 -10.66
N THR A 41 -7.07 7.20 -11.94
CA THR A 41 -7.48 5.91 -12.51
C THR A 41 -6.67 5.62 -13.76
N THR A 42 -6.09 4.44 -13.87
CA THR A 42 -5.31 3.98 -15.02
C THR A 42 -6.16 3.15 -16.02
N ASP A 43 -5.62 2.85 -17.19
CA ASP A 43 -6.28 2.08 -18.24
C ASP A 43 -6.49 0.60 -17.84
N ASP A 44 -5.63 0.06 -16.95
CA ASP A 44 -5.78 -1.24 -16.30
C ASP A 44 -6.61 -1.18 -14.99
N ASN A 45 -7.29 -0.03 -14.76
CA ASN A 45 -8.19 0.27 -13.65
C ASN A 45 -7.56 0.22 -12.24
N ARG A 46 -6.27 0.49 -12.11
CA ARG A 46 -5.67 0.83 -10.82
C ARG A 46 -6.24 2.16 -10.36
N ARG A 47 -6.55 2.26 -9.09
CA ARG A 47 -7.02 3.52 -8.48
C ARG A 47 -6.09 3.90 -7.35
N LEU A 48 -5.68 5.15 -7.35
CA LEU A 48 -4.82 5.70 -6.31
C LEU A 48 -5.37 7.04 -5.85
N PHE A 49 -5.47 7.22 -4.54
CA PHE A 49 -5.93 8.44 -3.89
C PHE A 49 -4.72 9.17 -3.33
N LEU A 50 -4.55 10.41 -3.71
CA LEU A 50 -3.36 11.20 -3.42
C LEU A 50 -3.76 12.60 -2.97
N THR A 51 -2.94 13.23 -2.13
CA THR A 51 -2.99 14.67 -1.97
C THR A 51 -2.63 15.34 -3.30
N ASP A 52 -3.18 16.48 -3.62
CA ASP A 52 -3.01 17.15 -4.91
C ASP A 52 -1.55 17.48 -5.25
N GLY A 53 -0.75 17.80 -4.25
CA GLY A 53 0.68 18.07 -4.39
C GLY A 53 1.60 16.85 -4.34
N HIS A 54 1.08 15.61 -4.23
CA HIS A 54 1.91 14.42 -4.10
C HIS A 54 2.78 14.21 -5.35
N PRO A 55 4.11 14.00 -5.21
CA PRO A 55 4.98 13.81 -6.36
C PRO A 55 4.84 12.41 -6.96
N MET A 56 4.59 12.37 -8.26
CA MET A 56 4.39 11.18 -9.07
C MET A 56 5.51 11.01 -10.08
N LEU A 57 5.93 9.77 -10.31
CA LEU A 57 6.83 9.44 -11.41
C LEU A 57 6.06 9.27 -12.72
N VAL A 58 6.50 9.97 -13.75
CA VAL A 58 5.95 9.87 -15.11
C VAL A 58 7.07 9.46 -16.08
N LYS A 59 6.83 8.48 -16.93
CA LYS A 59 7.76 8.07 -17.99
C LYS A 59 7.59 8.95 -19.22
N ASN A 60 8.68 9.52 -19.68
CA ASN A 60 8.80 10.23 -20.95
C ASN A 60 9.93 9.66 -21.83
N ALA A 61 10.17 10.24 -22.98
CA ALA A 61 11.23 9.79 -23.90
C ALA A 61 12.65 9.90 -23.31
N ALA A 62 12.88 10.83 -22.39
CA ALA A 62 14.19 11.09 -21.78
C ALA A 62 14.44 10.25 -20.51
N GLY A 63 13.40 9.65 -19.92
CA GLY A 63 13.53 8.90 -18.68
C GLY A 63 12.29 9.03 -17.80
N PHE A 64 12.50 9.06 -16.48
CA PHE A 64 11.47 9.36 -15.51
C PHE A 64 11.57 10.81 -15.04
N GLU A 65 10.42 11.47 -14.93
CA GLU A 65 10.32 12.83 -14.37
C GLU A 65 9.30 12.85 -13.21
N ILE A 66 9.44 13.83 -12.34
CA ILE A 66 8.56 14.01 -11.20
C ILE A 66 7.53 15.09 -11.53
N VAL A 67 6.24 14.75 -11.41
CA VAL A 67 5.12 15.66 -11.69
C VAL A 67 4.18 15.62 -10.47
N SER A 68 3.63 16.77 -10.05
CA SER A 68 2.61 16.78 -8.99
C SER A 68 1.35 16.05 -9.44
N ALA A 69 0.68 15.37 -8.51
CA ALA A 69 -0.54 14.61 -8.82
C ALA A 69 -1.64 15.48 -9.47
N ARG A 70 -1.76 16.77 -9.08
CA ARG A 70 -2.69 17.75 -9.68
C ARG A 70 -2.37 18.09 -11.14
N ASP A 71 -1.11 17.94 -11.56
CA ASP A 71 -0.62 18.32 -12.90
C ASP A 71 -0.57 17.13 -13.87
N LEU A 72 -0.90 15.92 -13.38
CA LEU A 72 -1.01 14.74 -14.22
C LEU A 72 -2.06 14.93 -15.31
N GLN A 73 -1.82 14.33 -16.47
CA GLN A 73 -2.73 14.38 -17.63
C GLN A 73 -3.07 12.97 -18.11
N ALA A 74 -4.28 12.82 -18.64
CA ALA A 74 -4.67 11.57 -19.29
C ALA A 74 -3.74 11.28 -20.49
N GLY A 75 -3.33 10.02 -20.61
CA GLY A 75 -2.36 9.58 -21.63
C GLY A 75 -0.92 9.49 -21.13
N GLN A 76 -0.56 10.10 -20.01
CA GLN A 76 0.76 9.93 -19.41
C GLN A 76 0.98 8.51 -18.89
N GLN A 77 2.23 8.04 -18.93
CA GLN A 77 2.61 6.71 -18.52
C GLN A 77 3.26 6.73 -17.13
N LEU A 78 2.77 5.86 -16.25
CA LEU A 78 3.26 5.70 -14.89
C LEU A 78 3.98 4.36 -14.74
N PRO A 79 5.11 4.30 -14.02
CA PRO A 79 5.78 3.05 -13.70
C PRO A 79 4.97 2.25 -12.70
N VAL A 80 4.94 0.93 -12.92
CA VAL A 80 4.31 -0.04 -12.04
C VAL A 80 5.31 -1.15 -11.80
N CYS A 81 5.63 -1.38 -10.54
CA CYS A 81 6.46 -2.50 -10.13
C CYS A 81 5.61 -3.71 -9.76
N SER A 82 6.09 -4.88 -10.16
CA SER A 82 5.70 -6.17 -9.61
C SER A 82 6.80 -6.63 -8.65
N GLU A 83 6.43 -7.35 -7.61
CA GLU A 83 7.40 -7.80 -6.61
C GLU A 83 8.54 -8.60 -7.25
N PRO A 84 9.81 -8.28 -6.97
CA PRO A 84 10.92 -9.17 -7.25
C PRO A 84 10.76 -10.47 -6.41
N ALA A 85 11.31 -11.54 -6.93
CA ALA A 85 11.06 -12.90 -6.44
C ALA A 85 11.82 -13.30 -5.16
N GLU A 86 12.08 -12.43 -4.21
CA GLU A 86 12.49 -12.86 -2.88
C GLU A 86 11.26 -13.34 -2.10
N CYS A 87 10.90 -14.59 -2.38
CA CYS A 87 9.78 -15.25 -1.72
C CYS A 87 10.33 -16.22 -0.68
N ARG A 88 9.60 -16.42 0.40
CA ARG A 88 9.89 -17.49 1.36
C ARG A 88 9.61 -18.84 0.71
N ASP A 89 10.62 -19.70 0.63
CA ASP A 89 10.47 -21.03 0.05
C ASP A 89 9.55 -21.94 0.89
N GLU A 90 9.51 -21.71 2.20
CA GLU A 90 8.69 -22.49 3.13
C GLU A 90 8.03 -21.60 4.18
N LEU A 91 6.78 -21.88 4.44
CA LEU A 91 6.04 -21.32 5.57
C LEU A 91 5.54 -22.45 6.46
N TRP A 92 5.98 -22.43 7.71
CA TRP A 92 5.49 -23.31 8.76
C TRP A 92 4.67 -22.50 9.77
N VAL A 93 3.49 -22.98 10.09
CA VAL A 93 2.64 -22.39 11.11
C VAL A 93 2.71 -23.24 12.38
N ASP A 94 3.12 -22.64 13.49
CA ASP A 94 3.01 -23.26 14.80
C ASP A 94 1.56 -23.19 15.28
N LEU A 95 0.89 -24.34 15.29
CA LEU A 95 -0.51 -24.42 15.71
C LEU A 95 -0.73 -24.15 17.19
N LEU A 96 0.32 -24.16 18.04
CA LEU A 96 0.18 -23.72 19.43
C LEU A 96 -0.12 -22.22 19.51
N ASP A 97 0.48 -21.42 18.62
CA ASP A 97 0.25 -19.97 18.52
C ASP A 97 -1.13 -19.65 17.96
N VAL A 98 -1.69 -20.57 17.18
CA VAL A 98 -3.06 -20.45 16.60
C VAL A 98 -4.14 -20.60 17.66
N VAL A 99 -3.87 -21.33 18.77
CA VAL A 99 -4.87 -21.57 19.82
C VAL A 99 -5.10 -20.32 20.65
N PRO A 100 -6.31 -19.73 20.66
CA PRO A 100 -6.60 -18.57 21.48
C PRO A 100 -6.34 -18.83 22.97
N PRO A 101 -5.82 -17.87 23.74
CA PRO A 101 -5.54 -18.05 25.16
C PRO A 101 -6.72 -18.59 25.98
N SER A 102 -7.94 -18.15 25.68
CA SER A 102 -9.18 -18.61 26.33
C SER A 102 -9.56 -20.07 26.04
N GLU A 103 -8.99 -20.67 25.00
CA GLU A 103 -9.32 -22.03 24.54
C GLU A 103 -8.20 -23.05 24.85
N ARG A 104 -7.06 -22.62 25.42
CA ARG A 104 -5.89 -23.48 25.71
C ARG A 104 -6.23 -24.64 26.66
N THR A 105 -7.19 -24.48 27.53
CA THR A 105 -7.67 -25.55 28.44
C THR A 105 -8.40 -26.70 27.73
N ARG A 106 -8.79 -26.51 26.47
CA ARG A 106 -9.53 -27.49 25.61
C ARG A 106 -8.61 -28.24 24.64
N VAL A 107 -7.35 -27.84 24.56
CA VAL A 107 -6.34 -28.45 23.70
C VAL A 107 -5.32 -29.16 24.58
N PHE A 108 -4.91 -30.36 24.14
CA PHE A 108 -3.91 -31.15 24.84
C PHE A 108 -2.71 -31.37 23.93
N VAL A 109 -1.53 -31.52 24.53
CA VAL A 109 -0.26 -31.72 23.86
C VAL A 109 0.26 -33.10 24.24
N ARG A 110 0.72 -33.86 23.24
CA ARG A 110 1.48 -35.10 23.38
C ARG A 110 2.84 -34.91 22.71
N VAL A 111 3.86 -35.51 23.30
CA VAL A 111 5.21 -35.53 22.71
C VAL A 111 5.37 -36.84 21.97
N GLU A 112 5.63 -36.80 20.66
CA GLU A 112 5.77 -38.00 19.86
C GLU A 112 7.04 -38.78 20.24
N GLY A 113 6.91 -40.08 20.43
CA GLY A 113 8.01 -40.95 20.82
C GLY A 113 8.51 -40.80 22.27
N ARG A 114 7.99 -39.88 23.05
CA ARG A 114 8.37 -39.65 24.46
C ARG A 114 7.14 -39.53 25.35
N PRO A 115 6.76 -40.60 26.10
CA PRO A 115 5.59 -40.54 26.96
C PRO A 115 5.78 -39.57 28.14
N LEU A 116 4.72 -38.87 28.53
CA LEU A 116 4.74 -37.91 29.65
C LEU A 116 5.20 -38.51 30.99
N SER A 117 5.17 -39.82 31.13
CA SER A 117 5.70 -40.51 32.32
C SER A 117 7.19 -40.27 32.54
N ILE A 118 7.97 -39.92 31.54
CA ILE A 118 9.38 -39.54 31.63
C ILE A 118 9.55 -38.31 32.56
N TRP A 119 8.62 -37.38 32.49
CA TRP A 119 8.63 -36.15 33.28
C TRP A 119 7.69 -36.21 34.49
N ALA A 120 7.24 -37.39 34.87
CA ALA A 120 6.21 -37.57 35.93
C ALA A 120 6.56 -36.92 37.26
N ALA A 121 7.86 -36.94 37.66
CA ALA A 121 8.32 -36.32 38.89
C ALA A 121 8.21 -34.79 38.82
N GLN A 122 8.73 -34.17 37.77
CA GLN A 122 8.68 -32.73 37.52
C GLN A 122 7.24 -32.22 37.42
N LEU A 123 6.40 -32.94 36.67
CA LEU A 123 4.99 -32.61 36.48
C LEU A 123 4.20 -32.67 37.81
N LYS A 124 4.48 -33.66 38.67
CA LYS A 124 3.86 -33.78 40.00
C LYS A 124 4.30 -32.68 40.96
N ASP A 125 5.59 -32.34 40.92
CA ASP A 125 6.13 -31.24 41.74
C ASP A 125 5.49 -29.90 41.38
N ARG A 126 5.33 -29.62 40.08
CA ARG A 126 4.78 -28.35 39.59
C ARG A 126 3.26 -28.24 39.72
N PHE A 127 2.52 -29.30 39.37
CA PHE A 127 1.04 -29.28 39.26
C PHE A 127 0.32 -30.16 40.30
N GLY A 128 1.06 -30.83 41.17
CA GLY A 128 0.51 -31.71 42.20
C GLY A 128 -0.21 -32.95 41.65
N TRP A 129 -1.09 -33.52 42.47
CA TRP A 129 -1.81 -34.75 42.10
C TRP A 129 -2.81 -34.64 40.96
N LYS A 130 -3.23 -33.44 40.60
CA LYS A 130 -4.15 -33.16 39.49
C LYS A 130 -3.59 -33.61 38.12
N ILE A 131 -2.28 -33.82 38.01
CA ILE A 131 -1.61 -34.24 36.77
C ILE A 131 -1.66 -35.75 36.49
N ARG A 132 -2.17 -36.58 37.42
CA ARG A 132 -2.23 -38.04 37.25
C ARG A 132 -2.95 -38.48 35.96
N ASP A 133 -4.07 -37.86 35.66
CA ASP A 133 -4.85 -38.21 34.45
C ASP A 133 -4.14 -37.82 33.18
N ALA A 134 -3.39 -36.70 33.18
CA ALA A 134 -2.55 -36.28 32.06
C ALA A 134 -1.43 -37.30 31.80
N ILE A 135 -0.71 -37.74 32.86
CA ILE A 135 0.35 -38.77 32.74
C ILE A 135 -0.22 -40.10 32.23
N ARG A 136 -1.40 -40.51 32.76
CA ARG A 136 -2.06 -41.77 32.34
C ARG A 136 -2.57 -41.73 30.93
N SER A 137 -3.10 -40.58 30.48
CA SER A 137 -3.61 -40.38 29.12
C SER A 137 -2.54 -39.97 28.12
N ASP A 138 -1.31 -39.79 28.60
CA ASP A 138 -0.18 -39.32 27.83
C ASP A 138 -0.48 -38.02 27.04
N ALA A 139 -1.17 -37.08 27.69
CA ALA A 139 -1.57 -35.83 27.09
C ALA A 139 -1.72 -34.72 28.13
N LEU A 140 -0.93 -33.66 28.02
CA LEU A 140 -0.93 -32.51 28.91
C LEU A 140 -1.78 -31.40 28.31
N ARG A 141 -2.55 -30.69 29.14
CA ARG A 141 -3.29 -29.49 28.69
C ARG A 141 -2.29 -28.44 28.18
N LEU A 142 -2.68 -27.73 27.13
CA LEU A 142 -1.80 -26.76 26.46
C LEU A 142 -1.37 -25.63 27.38
N ASP A 143 -2.24 -25.12 28.25
CA ASP A 143 -1.89 -24.11 29.24
C ASP A 143 -0.78 -24.58 30.19
N HIS A 144 -0.90 -25.80 30.73
CA HIS A 144 0.15 -26.41 31.56
C HIS A 144 1.44 -26.71 30.77
N PHE A 145 1.31 -27.15 29.51
CA PHE A 145 2.47 -27.39 28.66
C PHE A 145 3.32 -26.14 28.46
N LEU A 146 2.66 -25.01 28.14
CA LEU A 146 3.34 -23.73 27.90
C LEU A 146 4.06 -23.19 29.14
N GLU A 147 3.59 -23.54 30.34
CA GLU A 147 4.27 -23.14 31.61
C GLU A 147 5.62 -23.85 31.85
N ILE A 148 5.81 -25.04 31.23
CA ILE A 148 6.97 -25.88 31.48
C ILE A 148 7.71 -26.27 30.19
N GLU A 149 7.33 -25.72 29.07
CA GLU A 149 7.88 -26.09 27.75
C GLU A 149 9.41 -26.01 27.71
N SER A 150 9.98 -24.94 28.25
CA SER A 150 11.44 -24.74 28.33
C SER A 150 12.16 -25.80 29.16
N GLU A 151 11.47 -26.39 30.13
CA GLU A 151 12.02 -27.42 31.02
C GLU A 151 11.99 -28.82 30.39
N LEU A 152 11.03 -29.07 29.47
CA LEU A 152 10.84 -30.37 28.83
C LEU A 152 11.86 -30.63 27.69
N GLY A 153 12.50 -29.61 27.19
CA GLY A 153 13.49 -29.73 26.11
C GLY A 153 12.93 -30.38 24.84
N THR A 154 11.65 -30.11 24.52
CA THR A 154 10.95 -30.65 23.35
C THR A 154 11.02 -29.69 22.17
N ARG A 155 11.07 -30.22 20.94
CA ARG A 155 10.96 -29.43 19.72
C ARG A 155 9.50 -29.34 19.27
N ARG A 156 9.10 -28.23 18.69
CA ARG A 156 7.73 -28.03 18.15
C ARG A 156 7.33 -29.13 17.14
N SER A 157 8.27 -29.60 16.34
CA SER A 157 8.05 -30.68 15.36
C SER A 157 7.78 -32.06 15.99
N GLU A 158 8.08 -32.24 17.29
CA GLU A 158 7.83 -33.48 18.03
C GLU A 158 6.45 -33.48 18.73
N LEU A 159 5.71 -32.38 18.61
CA LEU A 159 4.45 -32.20 19.33
C LEU A 159 3.23 -32.57 18.48
N LEU A 160 2.29 -33.24 19.13
CA LEU A 160 0.97 -33.50 18.60
C LEU A 160 -0.09 -32.76 19.42
N LEU A 161 -0.92 -32.00 18.75
CA LEU A 161 -2.06 -31.32 19.35
C LEU A 161 -3.30 -32.22 19.29
N LEU A 162 -3.94 -32.41 20.42
CA LEU A 162 -5.13 -33.23 20.57
C LEU A 162 -6.32 -32.31 20.86
N THR A 163 -7.36 -32.39 20.03
CA THR A 163 -8.61 -31.65 20.20
C THR A 163 -9.80 -32.62 20.29
N GLY A 164 -10.89 -32.21 20.96
CA GLY A 164 -12.08 -33.04 21.16
C GLY A 164 -12.11 -33.71 22.53
N MET A 165 -13.22 -34.45 22.80
CA MET A 165 -13.43 -35.14 24.07
C MET A 165 -13.51 -36.67 23.89
N GLY A 166 -12.98 -37.42 24.88
CA GLY A 166 -13.07 -38.86 24.94
C GLY A 166 -12.46 -39.60 23.74
N GLN A 167 -13.18 -40.57 23.20
CA GLN A 167 -12.72 -41.37 22.04
C GLN A 167 -12.71 -40.58 20.72
N ALA A 168 -13.34 -39.40 20.68
CA ALA A 168 -13.35 -38.51 19.50
C ALA A 168 -12.18 -37.54 19.46
N ARG A 169 -11.09 -37.78 20.23
CA ARG A 169 -9.88 -36.97 20.17
C ARG A 169 -9.19 -37.13 18.82
N ARG A 170 -8.89 -36.00 18.17
CA ARG A 170 -8.13 -35.92 16.93
C ARG A 170 -6.74 -35.39 17.23
N SER A 171 -5.73 -35.99 16.61
CA SER A 171 -4.35 -35.54 16.75
C SER A 171 -3.89 -34.88 15.44
N HIS A 172 -3.18 -33.75 15.59
CA HIS A 172 -2.57 -33.02 14.50
C HIS A 172 -1.13 -32.69 14.87
N SER A 173 -0.21 -32.70 13.90
CA SER A 173 1.12 -32.14 14.13
C SER A 173 0.99 -30.70 14.64
N ALA A 174 1.84 -30.29 15.59
CA ALA A 174 1.89 -28.92 16.03
C ALA A 174 2.42 -27.98 14.94
N MET A 175 3.16 -28.50 13.98
CA MET A 175 3.70 -27.75 12.84
C MET A 175 2.91 -28.06 11.59
N LEU A 176 2.27 -27.03 11.02
CA LEU A 176 1.56 -27.11 9.75
C LEU A 176 2.40 -26.47 8.65
N ARG A 177 2.78 -27.26 7.65
CA ARG A 177 3.43 -26.74 6.45
C ARG A 177 2.40 -26.13 5.51
N VAL A 178 2.60 -24.89 5.12
CA VAL A 178 1.83 -24.24 4.06
C VAL A 178 2.46 -24.62 2.73
N SER A 179 2.02 -25.74 2.17
CA SER A 179 2.46 -26.21 0.86
C SER A 179 1.69 -25.51 -0.28
N PRO A 180 2.13 -25.59 -1.54
CA PRO A 180 1.41 -25.01 -2.67
C PRO A 180 -0.04 -25.52 -2.78
N ASP A 181 -0.30 -26.80 -2.51
CA ASP A 181 -1.65 -27.35 -2.49
C ASP A 181 -2.49 -26.83 -1.30
N PHE A 182 -1.87 -26.62 -0.12
CA PHE A 182 -2.58 -25.97 0.98
C PHE A 182 -2.93 -24.50 0.64
N ALA A 183 -2.06 -23.77 -0.07
CA ALA A 183 -2.39 -22.46 -0.60
C ALA A 183 -3.59 -22.51 -1.56
N ARG A 184 -3.67 -23.57 -2.41
CA ARG A 184 -4.85 -23.80 -3.27
C ARG A 184 -6.13 -24.04 -2.45
N PHE A 185 -6.03 -24.82 -1.36
CA PHE A 185 -7.16 -24.98 -0.44
C PHE A 185 -7.63 -23.65 0.14
N ILE A 186 -6.69 -22.75 0.54
CA ILE A 186 -7.06 -21.40 0.99
C ILE A 186 -7.80 -20.64 -0.11
N GLY A 187 -7.37 -20.74 -1.37
CA GLY A 187 -8.07 -20.15 -2.51
C GLY A 187 -9.52 -20.64 -2.63
N TYR A 188 -9.75 -21.95 -2.54
CA TYR A 188 -11.10 -22.51 -2.50
C TYR A 188 -11.92 -22.03 -1.30
N PHE A 189 -11.30 -21.94 -0.12
CA PHE A 189 -11.98 -21.43 1.06
C PHE A 189 -12.40 -19.97 0.90
N LEU A 190 -11.57 -19.14 0.31
CA LEU A 190 -11.89 -17.72 0.08
C LEU A 190 -13.01 -17.52 -0.95
N ALA A 191 -13.16 -18.44 -1.91
CA ALA A 191 -14.22 -18.41 -2.91
C ALA A 191 -15.53 -19.01 -2.35
N GLU A 192 -15.50 -20.25 -1.88
CA GLU A 192 -16.67 -21.10 -1.60
C GLU A 192 -16.89 -21.33 -0.10
N GLY A 193 -16.03 -20.77 0.74
CA GLY A 193 -15.97 -21.12 2.15
C GLY A 193 -16.86 -20.29 3.06
N CYS A 194 -17.22 -20.88 4.18
CA CYS A 194 -17.76 -20.18 5.34
C CYS A 194 -17.37 -20.87 6.65
N ILE A 195 -17.31 -20.12 7.74
CA ILE A 195 -17.04 -20.63 9.07
C ILE A 195 -18.26 -20.40 9.96
N THR A 196 -18.75 -21.48 10.57
CA THR A 196 -19.82 -21.42 11.56
C THR A 196 -19.30 -21.89 12.90
N ARG A 197 -19.68 -21.19 13.98
CA ARG A 197 -19.33 -21.55 15.35
C ARG A 197 -20.60 -21.93 16.13
N ASP A 198 -20.60 -23.13 16.66
CA ASP A 198 -21.50 -23.55 17.71
C ASP A 198 -20.78 -23.46 19.07
N ARG A 199 -21.50 -23.67 20.19
CA ARG A 199 -20.93 -23.56 21.54
C ARG A 199 -19.61 -24.33 21.73
N ASN A 200 -19.47 -25.50 21.10
CA ASN A 200 -18.33 -26.41 21.30
C ASN A 200 -17.60 -26.81 20.03
N ALA A 201 -17.99 -26.31 18.85
CA ALA A 201 -17.40 -26.70 17.58
C ALA A 201 -17.26 -25.52 16.63
N ILE A 202 -16.18 -25.54 15.86
CA ILE A 202 -16.00 -24.68 14.69
C ILE A 202 -16.09 -25.59 13.47
N ARG A 203 -16.89 -25.17 12.51
CA ARG A 203 -17.08 -25.88 11.25
C ARG A 203 -16.69 -25.00 10.08
N VAL A 204 -15.70 -25.45 9.34
CA VAL A 204 -15.34 -24.89 8.04
C VAL A 204 -16.17 -25.64 7.00
N ARG A 205 -16.85 -24.91 6.14
CA ARG A 205 -17.70 -25.47 5.08
C ARG A 205 -17.31 -24.86 3.75
N LEU A 206 -17.26 -25.68 2.70
CA LEU A 206 -17.08 -25.25 1.32
C LEU A 206 -18.23 -25.87 0.52
N THR A 207 -18.92 -25.06 -0.28
CA THR A 207 -20.11 -25.49 -1.01
C THR A 207 -19.92 -25.29 -2.51
N PHE A 208 -19.87 -26.38 -3.26
CA PHE A 208 -19.64 -26.43 -4.70
C PHE A 208 -20.90 -26.84 -5.45
N ASN A 209 -20.96 -26.54 -6.74
CA ASN A 209 -21.91 -27.21 -7.61
C ASN A 209 -21.58 -28.72 -7.66
N ARG A 210 -22.59 -29.56 -7.67
CA ARG A 210 -22.44 -31.03 -7.68
C ARG A 210 -21.61 -31.54 -8.88
N ASP A 211 -21.62 -30.81 -9.98
CA ASP A 211 -20.92 -31.17 -11.20
C ASP A 211 -19.42 -30.78 -11.16
N GLU A 212 -18.95 -30.05 -10.14
CA GLU A 212 -17.55 -29.67 -9.94
C GLU A 212 -16.77 -30.75 -9.18
N THR A 213 -16.81 -31.97 -9.72
CA THR A 213 -16.28 -33.19 -9.06
C THR A 213 -14.77 -33.13 -8.85
N GLU A 214 -14.02 -32.57 -9.79
CA GLU A 214 -12.56 -32.43 -9.71
C GLU A 214 -12.18 -31.49 -8.55
N SER A 215 -12.85 -30.33 -8.42
CA SER A 215 -12.61 -29.38 -7.34
C SER A 215 -12.99 -29.94 -5.96
N ILE A 216 -14.09 -30.68 -5.87
CA ILE A 216 -14.54 -31.35 -4.64
C ILE A 216 -13.50 -32.37 -4.16
N GLU A 217 -12.99 -33.22 -5.08
CA GLU A 217 -12.02 -34.25 -4.73
C GLU A 217 -10.65 -33.65 -4.40
N ASP A 218 -10.23 -32.61 -5.13
CA ASP A 218 -9.00 -31.87 -4.85
C ASP A 218 -8.99 -31.29 -3.42
N VAL A 219 -10.05 -30.62 -3.01
CA VAL A 219 -10.19 -30.07 -1.64
C VAL A 219 -10.11 -31.19 -0.59
N ARG A 220 -10.78 -32.31 -0.84
CA ARG A 220 -10.76 -33.46 0.09
C ARG A 220 -9.36 -34.07 0.21
N SER A 221 -8.69 -34.26 -0.91
CA SER A 221 -7.33 -34.80 -0.95
C SER A 221 -6.34 -33.90 -0.21
N ILE A 222 -6.39 -32.58 -0.44
CA ILE A 222 -5.54 -31.61 0.25
C ILE A 222 -5.76 -31.66 1.76
N LEU A 223 -7.01 -31.61 2.19
CA LEU A 223 -7.35 -31.64 3.62
C LEU A 223 -6.92 -32.93 4.30
N ALA A 224 -7.13 -34.08 3.63
CA ALA A 224 -6.70 -35.38 4.13
C ALA A 224 -5.16 -35.47 4.26
N HIS A 225 -4.42 -34.95 3.27
CA HIS A 225 -2.95 -34.89 3.31
C HIS A 225 -2.44 -34.09 4.51
N HIS A 226 -3.15 -33.02 4.89
CA HIS A 226 -2.82 -32.19 6.05
C HIS A 226 -3.49 -32.65 7.37
N GLY A 227 -4.05 -33.86 7.40
CA GLY A 227 -4.63 -34.46 8.61
C GLY A 227 -5.99 -33.94 9.02
N PHE A 228 -6.74 -33.28 8.12
CA PHE A 228 -8.08 -32.79 8.39
C PHE A 228 -9.15 -33.71 7.79
N ASP A 229 -9.95 -34.33 8.66
CA ASP A 229 -11.06 -35.16 8.22
C ASP A 229 -12.20 -34.34 7.64
N THR A 230 -12.76 -34.83 6.55
CA THR A 230 -13.87 -34.22 5.85
C THR A 230 -15.12 -35.07 5.91
N SER A 231 -16.30 -34.47 5.93
CA SER A 231 -17.59 -35.11 5.68
C SER A 231 -18.30 -34.39 4.55
N ILE A 232 -19.02 -35.13 3.73
CA ILE A 232 -19.74 -34.61 2.57
C ILE A 232 -21.24 -34.64 2.86
N TYR A 233 -21.92 -33.61 2.41
CA TYR A 233 -23.36 -33.50 2.40
C TYR A 233 -23.84 -33.03 1.04
N ASP A 234 -24.69 -33.83 0.37
CA ASP A 234 -25.28 -33.50 -0.91
C ASP A 234 -26.70 -32.93 -0.72
N ASP A 235 -26.90 -31.71 -1.17
CA ASP A 235 -28.22 -31.09 -1.26
C ASP A 235 -28.84 -31.37 -2.64
N LYS A 236 -29.89 -32.19 -2.66
CA LYS A 236 -30.57 -32.55 -3.91
C LYS A 236 -31.38 -31.40 -4.49
N THR A 237 -31.88 -30.50 -3.65
CA THR A 237 -32.74 -29.38 -4.04
C THR A 237 -31.93 -28.31 -4.81
N TRP A 238 -30.75 -27.98 -4.29
CA TRP A 238 -29.87 -26.94 -4.86
C TRP A 238 -28.75 -27.48 -5.74
N ARG A 239 -28.71 -28.82 -5.99
CA ARG A 239 -27.65 -29.48 -6.76
C ARG A 239 -26.24 -29.09 -6.26
N SER A 240 -26.09 -28.95 -4.96
CA SER A 240 -24.83 -28.58 -4.36
C SER A 240 -24.27 -29.69 -3.46
N THR A 241 -22.92 -29.73 -3.39
CA THR A 241 -22.17 -30.61 -2.49
C THR A 241 -21.40 -29.74 -1.51
N THR A 242 -21.63 -29.95 -0.22
CA THR A 242 -20.93 -29.24 0.85
C THR A 242 -19.90 -30.15 1.51
N ILE A 243 -18.63 -29.75 1.49
CA ILE A 243 -17.56 -30.34 2.27
C ILE A 243 -17.54 -29.66 3.63
N LYS A 244 -17.60 -30.45 4.70
CA LYS A 244 -17.57 -29.97 6.07
C LYS A 244 -16.36 -30.50 6.80
N VAL A 245 -15.58 -29.60 7.40
CA VAL A 245 -14.46 -29.90 8.29
C VAL A 245 -14.83 -29.45 9.70
N SER A 246 -14.88 -30.41 10.65
CA SER A 246 -15.12 -30.11 12.06
C SER A 246 -13.77 -30.08 12.80
N SER A 247 -13.05 -28.98 12.72
CA SER A 247 -11.74 -28.80 13.34
C SER A 247 -11.64 -27.44 14.01
N LEU A 248 -11.32 -27.44 15.31
CA LEU A 248 -11.07 -26.21 16.06
C LEU A 248 -9.80 -25.52 15.54
N LEU A 249 -8.73 -26.29 15.29
CA LEU A 249 -7.43 -25.77 14.84
C LEU A 249 -7.55 -25.08 13.48
N LEU A 250 -8.18 -25.73 12.49
CA LEU A 250 -8.38 -25.13 11.18
C LEU A 250 -9.28 -23.88 11.26
N GLY A 251 -10.30 -23.93 12.08
CA GLY A 251 -11.22 -22.80 12.28
C GLY A 251 -10.53 -21.59 12.93
N TRP A 252 -9.70 -21.80 13.96
CA TRP A 252 -8.91 -20.74 14.59
C TRP A 252 -7.86 -20.21 13.64
N LEU A 253 -7.15 -21.09 12.89
CA LEU A 253 -6.16 -20.69 11.89
C LEU A 253 -6.76 -19.72 10.86
N LEU A 254 -7.87 -20.11 10.24
CA LEU A 254 -8.48 -19.32 9.18
C LEU A 254 -9.12 -18.04 9.69
N ARG A 255 -9.90 -18.11 10.78
CA ARG A 255 -10.72 -17.01 11.25
C ARG A 255 -9.95 -16.07 12.17
N ASP A 256 -9.25 -16.60 13.17
CA ASP A 256 -8.71 -15.81 14.27
C ASP A 256 -7.22 -15.44 14.04
N TYR A 257 -6.42 -16.38 13.61
CA TYR A 257 -4.98 -16.18 13.41
C TYR A 257 -4.67 -15.49 12.07
N TRP A 258 -5.15 -16.02 10.98
CA TRP A 258 -4.98 -15.43 9.65
C TRP A 258 -6.04 -14.39 9.28
N GLN A 259 -7.11 -14.34 10.03
CA GLN A 259 -8.22 -13.43 9.82
C GLN A 259 -8.76 -13.47 8.38
N ALA A 260 -8.80 -14.65 7.76
CA ALA A 260 -9.21 -14.84 6.37
C ALA A 260 -10.71 -14.54 6.11
N GLY A 261 -11.50 -14.33 7.17
CA GLY A 261 -12.94 -14.08 7.11
C GLY A 261 -13.77 -15.29 7.49
N SER A 262 -15.05 -15.06 7.74
CA SER A 262 -16.02 -16.11 8.14
C SER A 262 -17.17 -16.27 7.15
N ASN A 263 -17.40 -15.28 6.31
CA ASN A 263 -18.48 -15.24 5.31
C ASN A 263 -18.03 -14.45 4.08
N SER A 264 -18.79 -14.55 2.99
CA SER A 264 -18.43 -13.99 1.68
C SER A 264 -18.11 -12.49 1.65
N LYS A 265 -18.61 -11.69 2.60
CA LYS A 265 -18.35 -10.25 2.66
C LYS A 265 -17.05 -9.89 3.40
N GLU A 266 -16.57 -10.81 4.24
CA GLU A 266 -15.39 -10.61 5.09
C GLU A 266 -14.13 -11.29 4.54
N MET A 267 -14.26 -12.10 3.47
CA MET A 267 -13.16 -12.86 2.90
C MET A 267 -12.01 -11.95 2.48
N ARG A 268 -10.79 -12.35 2.86
CA ARG A 268 -9.54 -11.69 2.49
C ARG A 268 -8.38 -12.67 2.47
N ILE A 269 -7.43 -12.46 1.57
CA ILE A 269 -6.20 -13.25 1.51
C ILE A 269 -5.34 -12.90 2.74
N PRO A 270 -4.90 -13.89 3.54
CA PRO A 270 -3.92 -13.65 4.60
C PRO A 270 -2.64 -13.02 4.03
N SER A 271 -2.17 -11.94 4.67
CA SER A 271 -1.01 -11.17 4.15
C SER A 271 0.23 -12.03 3.96
N VAL A 272 0.48 -12.98 4.87
CA VAL A 272 1.63 -13.89 4.81
C VAL A 272 1.70 -14.73 3.52
N LEU A 273 0.58 -14.92 2.82
CA LEU A 273 0.55 -15.67 1.56
C LEU A 273 1.12 -14.87 0.38
N PHE A 274 1.20 -13.55 0.50
CA PHE A 274 1.89 -12.71 -0.50
C PHE A 274 3.41 -12.80 -0.42
N ASP A 275 3.96 -13.27 0.69
CA ASP A 275 5.40 -13.45 0.90
C ASP A 275 5.90 -14.82 0.37
N LEU A 276 5.02 -15.67 -0.15
CA LEU A 276 5.35 -17.00 -0.61
C LEU A 276 5.76 -17.02 -2.09
N THR A 277 6.38 -18.14 -2.50
CA THR A 277 6.87 -18.32 -3.88
C THR A 277 5.79 -18.15 -4.94
N PRO A 278 6.14 -17.81 -6.18
CA PRO A 278 5.20 -17.75 -7.30
C PRO A 278 4.37 -19.03 -7.48
N GLU A 279 4.90 -20.19 -7.08
CA GLU A 279 4.18 -21.46 -7.10
C GLU A 279 3.01 -21.45 -6.12
N HIS A 280 3.22 -21.03 -4.87
CA HIS A 280 2.15 -20.88 -3.88
C HIS A 280 1.09 -19.86 -4.33
N LYS A 281 1.53 -18.71 -4.84
CA LYS A 281 0.63 -17.66 -5.38
C LYS A 281 -0.20 -18.19 -6.55
N THR A 282 0.43 -18.98 -7.44
CA THR A 282 -0.25 -19.64 -8.57
C THR A 282 -1.32 -20.63 -8.08
N GLN A 283 -1.00 -21.43 -7.09
CA GLN A 283 -1.95 -22.40 -6.54
C GLN A 283 -3.08 -21.72 -5.75
N LEU A 284 -2.79 -20.66 -4.99
CA LEU A 284 -3.81 -19.82 -4.35
C LEU A 284 -4.79 -19.25 -5.39
N LEU A 285 -4.27 -18.68 -6.48
CA LEU A 285 -5.09 -18.17 -7.58
C LEU A 285 -5.90 -19.29 -8.25
N ALA A 286 -5.33 -20.47 -8.44
CA ALA A 286 -6.05 -21.62 -9.00
C ALA A 286 -7.25 -21.99 -8.13
N GLY A 287 -7.12 -22.04 -6.81
CA GLY A 287 -8.22 -22.29 -5.89
C GLY A 287 -9.33 -21.24 -5.99
N LEU A 288 -8.96 -19.96 -6.04
CA LEU A 288 -9.90 -18.84 -6.21
C LEU A 288 -10.68 -18.95 -7.53
N LEU A 289 -9.99 -19.20 -8.65
CA LEU A 289 -10.60 -19.27 -9.97
C LEU A 289 -11.43 -20.55 -10.19
N ARG A 290 -11.05 -21.67 -9.58
CA ARG A 290 -11.85 -22.92 -9.59
C ARG A 290 -13.15 -22.76 -8.83
N GLY A 291 -13.17 -22.01 -7.72
CA GLY A 291 -14.40 -21.63 -7.03
C GLY A 291 -15.16 -20.55 -7.81
N ASP A 292 -14.95 -19.29 -7.50
CA ASP A 292 -15.70 -18.13 -7.99
C ASP A 292 -15.25 -17.58 -9.36
N GLY A 293 -14.34 -18.27 -10.05
CA GLY A 293 -13.93 -17.87 -11.41
C GLY A 293 -14.98 -18.24 -12.45
N ASP A 294 -15.19 -17.38 -13.43
CA ASP A 294 -16.05 -17.64 -14.58
C ASP A 294 -15.29 -17.55 -15.90
N VAL A 295 -15.73 -18.29 -16.90
CA VAL A 295 -15.16 -18.29 -18.25
C VAL A 295 -16.26 -18.01 -19.25
N TRP A 296 -16.15 -16.85 -19.91
CA TRP A 296 -17.07 -16.40 -20.94
C TRP A 296 -16.43 -16.48 -22.31
N VAL A 297 -17.12 -17.15 -23.25
CA VAL A 297 -16.70 -17.25 -24.63
C VAL A 297 -17.78 -16.63 -25.52
N ARG A 298 -17.40 -15.62 -26.28
CA ARG A 298 -18.27 -15.00 -27.27
C ARG A 298 -17.73 -15.29 -28.67
N GLN A 299 -18.51 -15.99 -29.48
CA GLN A 299 -18.22 -16.18 -30.88
C GLN A 299 -18.97 -15.14 -31.72
N GLY A 300 -18.26 -14.43 -32.59
CA GLY A 300 -18.79 -13.46 -33.52
C GLY A 300 -18.47 -13.82 -34.96
N LYS A 301 -19.39 -13.54 -35.86
CA LYS A 301 -19.13 -13.58 -37.30
C LYS A 301 -19.06 -12.14 -37.78
N HIS A 302 -17.95 -11.73 -38.35
CA HIS A 302 -17.81 -10.42 -39.00
C HIS A 302 -17.68 -10.62 -40.50
N GLN A 303 -18.61 -10.04 -41.28
CA GLN A 303 -18.58 -10.06 -42.72
C GLN A 303 -18.11 -8.72 -43.25
N TYR A 304 -17.13 -8.73 -44.13
CA TYR A 304 -16.67 -7.52 -44.80
C TYR A 304 -16.42 -7.80 -46.29
N ARG A 305 -16.61 -6.77 -47.12
CA ARG A 305 -16.40 -6.82 -48.54
C ARG A 305 -15.02 -6.27 -48.88
N LYS A 306 -14.22 -7.05 -49.63
CA LYS A 306 -12.92 -6.62 -50.15
C LYS A 306 -12.81 -7.14 -51.58
N ASN A 307 -12.50 -6.25 -52.55
CA ASN A 307 -12.37 -6.58 -53.97
C ASN A 307 -13.59 -7.39 -54.50
N ASP A 308 -14.79 -6.88 -54.27
CA ASP A 308 -16.09 -7.48 -54.66
C ASP A 308 -16.38 -8.89 -54.12
N ARG A 309 -15.55 -9.40 -53.23
CA ARG A 309 -15.79 -10.68 -52.57
C ARG A 309 -16.15 -10.46 -51.10
N MET A 310 -17.18 -11.20 -50.67
CA MET A 310 -17.56 -11.24 -49.24
C MET A 310 -16.65 -12.21 -48.50
N TYR A 311 -16.02 -11.69 -47.44
CA TYR A 311 -15.21 -12.48 -46.53
C TYR A 311 -15.93 -12.57 -45.18
N THR A 312 -15.98 -13.76 -44.63
CA THR A 312 -16.52 -14.01 -43.29
C THR A 312 -15.37 -14.36 -42.36
N HIS A 313 -15.09 -13.49 -41.41
CA HIS A 313 -14.21 -13.79 -40.30
C HIS A 313 -15.02 -14.28 -39.11
N ARG A 314 -14.62 -15.40 -38.56
CA ARG A 314 -15.08 -15.86 -37.24
C ARG A 314 -14.10 -15.37 -36.21
N ASN A 315 -14.58 -14.50 -35.31
CA ASN A 315 -13.79 -14.03 -34.17
C ASN A 315 -14.36 -14.68 -32.93
N ALA A 316 -13.48 -15.21 -32.09
CA ALA A 316 -13.83 -15.56 -30.71
C ALA A 316 -13.13 -14.61 -29.75
N THR A 317 -13.86 -14.14 -28.77
CA THR A 317 -13.31 -13.39 -27.65
C THR A 317 -13.60 -14.16 -26.38
N GLY A 318 -12.58 -14.36 -25.55
CA GLY A 318 -12.72 -14.96 -24.23
C GLY A 318 -12.47 -13.93 -23.16
N THR A 319 -13.15 -14.10 -22.06
CA THR A 319 -12.95 -13.34 -20.81
C THR A 319 -12.97 -14.32 -19.67
N VAL A 320 -11.93 -14.28 -18.83
CA VAL A 320 -11.93 -14.90 -17.52
C VAL A 320 -12.31 -13.83 -16.51
N GLY A 321 -13.23 -14.14 -15.62
CA GLY A 321 -13.69 -13.28 -14.58
C GLY A 321 -13.51 -13.89 -13.19
N PHE A 322 -13.44 -13.03 -12.19
CA PHE A 322 -13.55 -13.39 -10.79
C PHE A 322 -14.52 -12.43 -10.10
N PHE A 323 -15.48 -12.96 -9.39
CA PHE A 323 -16.50 -12.21 -8.68
C PHE A 323 -16.36 -12.42 -7.18
N SER A 324 -16.48 -11.38 -6.38
CA SER A 324 -16.60 -11.52 -4.92
C SER A 324 -17.47 -10.42 -4.34
N SER A 325 -18.21 -10.74 -3.29
CA SER A 325 -18.94 -9.76 -2.48
C SER A 325 -18.05 -9.03 -1.47
N SER A 326 -16.79 -9.46 -1.28
CA SER A 326 -15.79 -8.76 -0.48
C SER A 326 -14.99 -7.79 -1.36
N PRO A 327 -15.09 -6.47 -1.15
CA PRO A 327 -14.26 -5.49 -1.86
C PRO A 327 -12.76 -5.71 -1.60
N GLN A 328 -12.39 -6.05 -0.37
CA GLN A 328 -11.01 -6.30 0.01
C GLN A 328 -10.43 -7.50 -0.72
N LEU A 329 -11.18 -8.61 -0.82
CA LEU A 329 -10.73 -9.78 -1.57
C LEU A 329 -10.54 -9.45 -3.05
N LEU A 330 -11.42 -8.63 -3.65
CA LEU A 330 -11.28 -8.21 -5.04
C LEU A 330 -10.00 -7.42 -5.28
N GLU A 331 -9.66 -6.48 -4.40
CA GLU A 331 -8.42 -5.71 -4.49
C GLU A 331 -7.19 -6.62 -4.34
N GLN A 332 -7.23 -7.55 -3.40
CA GLN A 332 -6.15 -8.51 -3.18
C GLN A 332 -6.00 -9.50 -4.34
N VAL A 333 -7.09 -9.93 -4.98
CA VAL A 333 -7.02 -10.77 -6.19
C VAL A 333 -6.43 -9.99 -7.36
N VAL A 334 -6.73 -8.70 -7.50
CA VAL A 334 -6.06 -7.83 -8.48
C VAL A 334 -4.56 -7.80 -8.22
N HIS A 335 -4.14 -7.61 -6.97
CA HIS A 335 -2.74 -7.60 -6.58
C HIS A 335 -2.07 -8.96 -6.87
N LEU A 336 -2.67 -10.07 -6.44
CA LEU A 336 -2.18 -11.43 -6.72
C LEU A 336 -2.01 -11.71 -8.22
N LEU A 337 -2.96 -11.27 -9.04
CA LEU A 337 -2.86 -11.38 -10.50
C LEU A 337 -1.72 -10.54 -11.07
N GLN A 338 -1.49 -9.37 -10.51
CA GLN A 338 -0.40 -8.48 -10.92
C GLN A 338 0.97 -9.06 -10.57
N ASP A 339 1.13 -9.63 -9.36
CA ASP A 339 2.34 -10.34 -8.95
C ASP A 339 2.68 -11.50 -9.89
N LEU A 340 1.67 -12.21 -10.35
CA LEU A 340 1.82 -13.28 -11.34
C LEU A 340 1.96 -12.77 -12.79
N GLY A 341 2.08 -11.45 -12.96
CA GLY A 341 2.30 -10.81 -14.26
C GLY A 341 1.09 -10.80 -15.17
N PHE A 342 -0.13 -10.83 -14.63
CA PHE A 342 -1.37 -10.59 -15.35
C PHE A 342 -1.78 -9.12 -15.26
N ARG A 343 -2.64 -8.67 -16.21
CA ARG A 343 -3.21 -7.32 -16.22
C ARG A 343 -4.73 -7.37 -16.05
N PRO A 344 -5.21 -7.41 -14.80
CA PRO A 344 -6.64 -7.48 -14.52
C PRO A 344 -7.34 -6.14 -14.80
N ARG A 345 -8.63 -6.20 -15.15
CA ARG A 345 -9.52 -5.04 -15.28
C ARG A 345 -10.68 -5.18 -14.32
N ILE A 346 -10.98 -4.14 -13.57
CA ILE A 346 -12.17 -4.08 -12.72
C ILE A 346 -13.31 -3.48 -13.55
N LYS A 347 -14.44 -4.16 -13.61
CA LYS A 347 -15.62 -3.66 -14.31
C LYS A 347 -16.29 -2.56 -13.50
N ARG A 348 -16.39 -1.36 -14.07
CA ARG A 348 -16.98 -0.18 -13.40
C ARG A 348 -18.38 -0.50 -12.87
N GLY A 349 -18.62 -0.25 -11.58
CA GLY A 349 -19.92 -0.45 -10.92
C GLY A 349 -20.32 -1.91 -10.66
N LYS A 350 -19.39 -2.87 -10.85
CA LYS A 350 -19.61 -4.29 -10.50
C LYS A 350 -18.41 -4.84 -9.74
N PRO A 351 -18.61 -5.67 -8.71
CA PRO A 351 -17.54 -6.33 -7.98
C PRO A 351 -16.96 -7.51 -8.79
N HIS A 352 -16.34 -7.21 -9.93
CA HIS A 352 -15.91 -8.19 -10.91
C HIS A 352 -14.57 -7.82 -11.53
N VAL A 353 -13.57 -8.67 -11.35
CA VAL A 353 -12.24 -8.61 -11.99
C VAL A 353 -12.30 -9.38 -13.30
N GLN A 354 -11.73 -8.85 -14.37
CA GLN A 354 -11.74 -9.46 -15.71
C GLN A 354 -10.34 -9.52 -16.30
N LEU A 355 -10.05 -10.62 -16.96
CA LEU A 355 -8.84 -10.87 -17.73
C LEU A 355 -9.22 -11.20 -19.19
N GLN A 356 -8.53 -10.60 -20.14
CA GLN A 356 -8.79 -10.72 -21.56
C GLN A 356 -7.47 -10.83 -22.34
N GLY A 357 -7.54 -11.31 -23.56
CA GLY A 357 -6.39 -11.47 -24.45
C GLY A 357 -5.96 -12.93 -24.61
N ALA A 358 -5.56 -13.29 -25.81
CA ALA A 358 -5.24 -14.67 -26.18
C ALA A 358 -4.13 -15.28 -25.35
N LYS A 359 -3.02 -14.53 -25.18
CA LYS A 359 -1.87 -14.99 -24.39
C LYS A 359 -2.23 -15.13 -22.91
N THR A 360 -2.99 -14.17 -22.36
CA THR A 360 -3.47 -14.19 -21.00
C THR A 360 -4.36 -15.41 -20.73
N LEU A 361 -5.31 -15.68 -21.62
CA LEU A 361 -6.23 -16.82 -21.49
C LEU A 361 -5.51 -18.17 -21.59
N ALA A 362 -4.52 -18.29 -22.48
CA ALA A 362 -3.69 -19.50 -22.58
C ALA A 362 -2.86 -19.74 -21.31
N ARG A 363 -2.34 -18.68 -20.68
CA ARG A 363 -1.63 -18.77 -19.40
C ARG A 363 -2.54 -19.13 -18.24
N LEU A 364 -3.82 -18.80 -18.31
CA LEU A 364 -4.80 -19.06 -17.25
C LEU A 364 -5.45 -20.44 -17.34
N GLU A 365 -5.37 -21.11 -18.49
CA GLU A 365 -5.98 -22.43 -18.69
C GLU A 365 -5.60 -23.46 -17.60
N PRO A 366 -4.32 -23.59 -17.18
CA PRO A 366 -3.92 -24.56 -16.16
C PRO A 366 -4.49 -24.27 -14.76
N PHE A 367 -4.98 -23.05 -14.52
CA PHE A 367 -5.57 -22.67 -13.24
C PHE A 367 -7.00 -23.22 -13.05
N PHE A 368 -7.66 -23.63 -14.12
CA PHE A 368 -9.03 -24.09 -14.09
C PHE A 368 -9.12 -25.63 -14.05
N ALA A 369 -10.27 -26.12 -13.64
CA ALA A 369 -10.68 -27.50 -13.60
C ALA A 369 -12.00 -27.68 -14.36
N ASP A 370 -12.38 -28.94 -14.59
CA ASP A 370 -13.68 -29.35 -15.12
C ASP A 370 -14.10 -28.62 -16.44
N SER A 371 -15.35 -28.26 -16.51
CA SER A 371 -15.95 -27.62 -17.69
C SER A 371 -15.40 -26.21 -18.00
N LYS A 372 -14.86 -25.52 -16.98
CA LYS A 372 -14.27 -24.17 -17.14
C LYS A 372 -12.97 -24.26 -17.96
N ARG A 373 -12.12 -25.25 -17.67
CA ARG A 373 -10.89 -25.54 -18.41
C ARG A 373 -11.19 -25.90 -19.85
N LYS A 374 -12.16 -26.78 -20.10
CA LYS A 374 -12.55 -27.18 -21.45
C LYS A 374 -12.99 -26.00 -22.33
N LYS A 375 -13.71 -25.00 -21.76
CA LYS A 375 -14.06 -23.78 -22.50
C LYS A 375 -12.84 -22.98 -22.94
N LEU A 376 -11.76 -22.95 -22.17
CA LEU A 376 -10.50 -22.27 -22.53
C LEU A 376 -9.70 -23.06 -23.58
N GLU A 377 -9.65 -24.39 -23.44
CA GLU A 377 -9.05 -25.29 -24.44
C GLU A 377 -9.75 -25.17 -25.80
N ASP A 378 -11.08 -25.15 -25.83
CA ASP A 378 -11.88 -24.94 -27.04
C ASP A 378 -11.59 -23.59 -27.71
N LEU A 379 -11.33 -22.55 -26.90
CA LEU A 379 -10.92 -21.22 -27.39
C LEU A 379 -9.52 -21.23 -28.00
N SER A 380 -8.57 -21.90 -27.38
CA SER A 380 -7.17 -21.97 -27.84
C SER A 380 -7.01 -22.84 -29.08
N SER A 381 -7.81 -23.90 -29.21
CA SER A 381 -7.83 -24.83 -30.35
C SER A 381 -8.61 -24.32 -31.56
N ALA A 382 -9.52 -23.36 -31.36
CA ALA A 382 -10.30 -22.79 -32.45
C ALA A 382 -9.39 -22.02 -33.42
N ARG A 383 -9.42 -22.33 -34.73
CA ARG A 383 -8.74 -21.58 -35.81
C ARG A 383 -9.30 -20.15 -35.96
N VAL A 384 -9.46 -19.45 -34.84
CA VAL A 384 -10.06 -18.13 -34.75
C VAL A 384 -8.98 -17.15 -34.34
N ARG A 385 -8.89 -16.04 -35.05
CA ARG A 385 -7.95 -14.97 -34.72
C ARG A 385 -8.38 -14.35 -33.39
N LEU A 386 -7.70 -14.72 -32.33
CA LEU A 386 -7.89 -14.11 -31.03
C LEU A 386 -7.42 -12.65 -31.10
N VAL A 387 -8.24 -11.72 -30.64
CA VAL A 387 -7.90 -10.31 -30.60
C VAL A 387 -6.77 -10.12 -29.60
N GLN A 388 -5.60 -9.70 -30.09
CA GLN A 388 -4.50 -9.28 -29.21
C GLN A 388 -4.93 -8.03 -28.44
N SER A 389 -4.77 -8.07 -27.14
CA SER A 389 -4.93 -6.89 -26.29
C SER A 389 -3.66 -6.04 -26.41
N ARG A 390 -3.79 -4.71 -26.54
CA ARG A 390 -2.65 -3.77 -26.45
C ARG A 390 -1.87 -3.90 -25.13
N ALA A 391 -2.47 -4.52 -24.14
CA ALA A 391 -1.88 -4.73 -22.82
C ALA A 391 -0.69 -5.72 -22.77
N ASP A 392 -0.41 -6.47 -23.84
CA ASP A 392 0.65 -7.49 -23.85
C ASP A 392 2.05 -6.94 -24.25
N GLU A 393 2.22 -5.61 -24.48
CA GLU A 393 3.37 -5.10 -25.22
C GLU A 393 4.34 -4.16 -24.46
N GLU A 394 4.07 -3.73 -23.20
CA GLU A 394 4.88 -2.67 -22.58
C GLU A 394 5.54 -3.07 -21.25
N ARG A 395 6.25 -4.20 -21.20
CA ARG A 395 7.21 -4.46 -20.12
C ARG A 395 8.54 -3.78 -20.44
N LEU A 396 9.05 -2.98 -19.51
CA LEU A 396 10.42 -2.42 -19.57
C LEU A 396 11.44 -3.45 -19.08
N THR A 397 11.12 -4.14 -17.98
CA THR A 397 11.88 -5.26 -17.41
C THR A 397 10.90 -6.34 -16.94
N PRO A 398 11.36 -7.53 -16.47
CA PRO A 398 10.45 -8.51 -15.86
C PRO A 398 9.58 -7.95 -14.73
N ASP A 399 10.12 -7.00 -13.96
CA ASP A 399 9.53 -6.48 -12.73
C ASP A 399 8.96 -5.06 -12.86
N LEU A 400 9.17 -4.41 -14.01
CA LEU A 400 8.73 -3.06 -14.30
C LEU A 400 7.93 -2.99 -15.59
N PHE A 401 6.72 -2.45 -15.53
CA PHE A 401 5.89 -2.15 -16.70
C PHE A 401 5.26 -0.76 -16.59
N LEU A 402 4.65 -0.30 -17.68
CA LEU A 402 4.00 1.00 -17.73
C LEU A 402 2.47 0.83 -17.78
N THR A 403 1.77 1.69 -17.06
CA THR A 403 0.32 1.86 -17.16
C THR A 403 0.01 3.28 -17.60
N THR A 404 -1.12 3.49 -18.27
CA THR A 404 -1.49 4.80 -18.80
C THR A 404 -2.56 5.45 -17.93
N VAL A 405 -2.38 6.72 -17.61
CA VAL A 405 -3.38 7.52 -16.91
C VAL A 405 -4.64 7.64 -17.80
N LYS A 406 -5.76 7.14 -17.31
CA LYS A 406 -7.06 7.17 -17.99
C LYS A 406 -7.90 8.36 -17.61
N SER A 407 -8.00 8.64 -16.32
CA SER A 407 -8.74 9.78 -15.78
C SER A 407 -8.15 10.24 -14.46
N ILE A 408 -8.32 11.52 -14.20
CA ILE A 408 -7.94 12.21 -12.96
C ILE A 408 -9.18 12.95 -12.49
N GLU A 409 -9.64 12.64 -11.30
CA GLU A 409 -10.81 13.26 -10.69
C GLU A 409 -10.35 14.04 -9.45
N LYS A 410 -10.67 15.34 -9.38
CA LYS A 410 -10.44 16.14 -8.17
C LYS A 410 -11.44 15.71 -7.10
N ILE A 411 -10.97 15.52 -5.89
CA ILE A 411 -11.76 15.09 -4.74
C ILE A 411 -11.42 15.97 -3.53
N GLU A 412 -12.35 16.10 -2.63
CA GLU A 412 -12.06 16.61 -1.28
C GLU A 412 -11.70 15.43 -0.39
N MET A 413 -10.59 15.57 0.34
CA MET A 413 -10.07 14.53 1.25
C MET A 413 -10.13 15.05 2.68
N SER A 414 -10.60 14.21 3.60
CA SER A 414 -10.55 14.43 5.05
C SER A 414 -10.27 13.09 5.73
N GLU A 415 -9.02 12.62 5.59
CA GLU A 415 -8.65 11.28 6.01
C GLU A 415 -7.16 11.14 6.32
N PRO A 416 -6.75 10.05 7.01
CA PRO A 416 -5.34 9.78 7.24
C PRO A 416 -4.59 9.53 5.93
N VAL A 417 -3.42 10.14 5.78
CA VAL A 417 -2.49 9.94 4.68
C VAL A 417 -1.19 9.32 5.19
N PHE A 418 -0.57 8.55 4.32
CA PHE A 418 0.66 7.82 4.61
C PHE A 418 1.73 8.16 3.57
N SER A 419 2.99 8.18 4.00
CA SER A 419 4.14 8.28 3.11
C SER A 419 5.32 7.49 3.69
N LEU A 420 6.18 7.00 2.82
CA LEU A 420 7.39 6.28 3.18
C LEU A 420 8.62 7.05 2.72
N GLU A 421 9.67 7.07 3.54
CA GLU A 421 11.02 7.44 3.11
C GLU A 421 11.81 6.17 2.85
N VAL A 422 12.27 6.00 1.62
CA VAL A 422 13.07 4.84 1.20
C VAL A 422 14.47 5.30 0.84
N SER A 423 15.46 4.61 1.38
CA SER A 423 16.89 4.95 1.21
C SER A 423 17.29 5.09 -0.25
N ASN A 424 18.06 6.14 -0.55
CA ASN A 424 18.77 6.39 -1.81
C ASN A 424 17.93 6.70 -3.06
N VAL A 425 16.72 6.14 -3.20
CA VAL A 425 15.92 6.26 -4.44
C VAL A 425 14.72 7.19 -4.29
N HIS A 426 14.29 7.44 -3.06
CA HIS A 426 13.16 8.33 -2.73
C HIS A 426 11.85 7.96 -3.44
N THR A 427 11.67 6.68 -3.76
CA THR A 427 10.46 6.14 -4.38
C THR A 427 9.96 4.94 -3.60
N PHE A 428 8.68 4.63 -3.71
CA PHE A 428 8.11 3.39 -3.21
C PHE A 428 6.91 2.96 -4.03
N THR A 429 6.63 1.67 -3.99
CA THR A 429 5.49 1.07 -4.68
C THR A 429 4.28 1.06 -3.74
N THR A 430 3.16 1.57 -4.23
CA THR A 430 1.88 1.54 -3.51
C THR A 430 1.25 0.14 -3.58
N SER A 431 0.22 -0.12 -2.77
CA SER A 431 -0.57 -1.37 -2.83
C SER A 431 -1.20 -1.64 -4.20
N THR A 432 -1.30 -0.63 -5.04
CA THR A 432 -1.76 -0.77 -6.43
C THR A 432 -0.62 -1.08 -7.41
N GLY A 433 0.62 -1.18 -6.94
CA GLY A 433 1.82 -1.38 -7.76
C GLY A 433 2.34 -0.11 -8.42
N ILE A 434 1.61 1.00 -8.40
CA ILE A 434 2.07 2.28 -8.96
C ILE A 434 3.20 2.82 -8.09
N VAL A 435 4.30 3.22 -8.73
CA VAL A 435 5.43 3.85 -8.05
C VAL A 435 5.15 5.33 -7.85
N VAL A 436 5.36 5.78 -6.62
CA VAL A 436 5.26 7.17 -6.22
C VAL A 436 6.59 7.66 -5.65
N HIS A 437 6.80 8.97 -5.61
CA HIS A 437 7.96 9.56 -4.97
C HIS A 437 7.61 9.97 -3.54
N ASN A 438 8.56 9.87 -2.61
CA ASN A 438 8.31 10.33 -1.25
C ASN A 438 8.21 11.86 -1.16
N CYS A 439 7.49 12.31 -0.16
CA CYS A 439 7.23 13.73 0.10
C CYS A 439 7.41 14.01 1.60
N ILE A 440 8.67 14.00 2.08
CA ILE A 440 8.97 14.32 3.49
C ILE A 440 9.99 15.46 3.52
N PRO A 441 9.64 16.65 4.04
CA PRO A 441 10.52 17.82 4.07
C PRO A 441 11.38 17.86 5.34
N LEU A 442 12.10 16.78 5.72
CA LEU A 442 12.79 16.70 7.01
C LEU A 442 14.21 16.11 6.96
N ASP A 443 14.84 16.06 5.79
CA ASP A 443 16.16 15.44 5.59
C ASP A 443 17.24 15.86 6.61
N PRO A 444 17.41 17.14 6.98
CA PRO A 444 18.45 17.51 7.93
C PRO A 444 18.19 17.01 9.36
N PHE A 445 16.94 17.03 9.80
CA PHE A 445 16.58 16.59 11.16
C PHE A 445 16.60 15.07 11.27
N TYR A 446 16.21 14.37 10.20
CA TYR A 446 16.34 12.94 10.10
C TYR A 446 17.81 12.49 10.15
N LEU A 447 18.68 13.12 9.38
CA LEU A 447 20.10 12.81 9.38
C LEU A 447 20.71 13.02 10.79
N SER A 448 20.31 14.08 11.49
CA SER A 448 20.72 14.33 12.86
C SER A 448 20.27 13.25 13.84
N TRP A 449 19.04 12.80 13.71
CA TRP A 449 18.51 11.72 14.52
C TRP A 449 19.23 10.40 14.22
N LYS A 450 19.43 10.06 12.95
CA LYS A 450 20.12 8.83 12.54
C LYS A 450 21.57 8.77 13.01
N ALA A 451 22.28 9.88 12.91
CA ALA A 451 23.66 9.98 13.40
C ALA A 451 23.73 9.71 14.92
N ARG A 452 22.77 10.21 15.69
CA ARG A 452 22.69 9.93 17.15
C ARG A 452 22.48 8.45 17.45
N GLU A 453 21.69 7.71 16.67
CA GLU A 453 21.53 6.25 16.83
C GLU A 453 22.86 5.50 16.67
N HIS A 454 23.76 6.02 15.86
CA HIS A 454 25.11 5.47 15.65
C HIS A 454 26.16 6.07 16.59
N GLY A 455 25.75 6.80 17.62
CA GLY A 455 26.65 7.39 18.61
C GLY A 455 27.31 8.69 18.17
N GLU A 456 26.95 9.22 16.99
CA GLU A 456 27.44 10.48 16.45
C GLU A 456 26.53 11.65 16.87
N SER A 457 27.12 12.82 17.07
CA SER A 457 26.38 14.05 17.41
C SER A 457 26.57 15.10 16.30
N PRO A 458 25.67 15.18 15.32
CA PRO A 458 25.82 16.07 14.16
C PRO A 458 25.39 17.50 14.49
N LYS A 459 26.11 18.13 15.40
CA LYS A 459 25.82 19.49 15.94
C LYS A 459 25.71 20.55 14.87
N PHE A 460 26.45 20.42 13.76
CA PHE A 460 26.37 21.37 12.64
C PHE A 460 25.02 21.29 11.92
N ILE A 461 24.46 20.09 11.75
CA ILE A 461 23.15 19.91 11.08
C ILE A 461 22.03 20.46 11.97
N GLU A 462 22.11 20.18 13.28
CA GLU A 462 21.17 20.71 14.27
C GLU A 462 21.25 22.23 14.35
N LEU A 463 22.48 22.77 14.41
CA LEU A 463 22.71 24.20 14.40
C LEU A 463 22.19 24.86 13.10
N ALA A 464 22.40 24.22 11.93
CA ALA A 464 21.88 24.73 10.67
C ALA A 464 20.34 24.77 10.67
N GLY A 465 19.69 23.73 11.22
CA GLY A 465 18.25 23.71 11.42
C GLY A 465 17.77 24.83 12.34
N ASP A 466 18.41 25.00 13.49
CA ASP A 466 18.11 26.08 14.45
C ASP A 466 18.31 27.47 13.84
N VAL A 467 19.38 27.66 13.07
CA VAL A 467 19.63 28.92 12.36
C VAL A 467 18.52 29.20 11.34
N ASN A 468 18.14 28.19 10.53
CA ASN A 468 17.06 28.35 9.55
C ASN A 468 15.72 28.70 10.22
N LEU A 469 15.38 28.06 11.32
CA LEU A 469 14.16 28.36 12.10
C LEU A 469 14.17 29.79 12.69
N ARG A 470 15.34 30.37 12.97
CA ARG A 470 15.48 31.72 13.49
C ARG A 470 15.57 32.81 12.42
N MET A 471 15.81 32.44 11.15
CA MET A 471 15.98 33.41 10.07
C MET A 471 14.79 34.35 9.87
N PRO A 472 13.52 33.92 9.96
CA PRO A 472 12.38 34.83 9.90
C PRO A 472 12.44 35.93 10.96
N HIS A 473 12.74 35.58 12.20
CA HIS A 473 12.89 36.56 13.30
C HIS A 473 14.07 37.50 13.07
N TYR A 474 15.21 37.01 12.56
CA TYR A 474 16.35 37.83 12.21
C TYR A 474 16.01 38.86 11.13
N VAL A 475 15.30 38.42 10.08
CA VAL A 475 14.87 39.26 8.95
C VAL A 475 13.90 40.35 9.42
N VAL A 476 12.91 39.99 10.25
CA VAL A 476 11.98 40.96 10.84
C VAL A 476 12.72 41.97 11.74
N GLY A 477 13.68 41.49 12.54
CA GLY A 477 14.54 42.37 13.35
C GLY A 477 15.36 43.36 12.51
N LYS A 478 15.89 42.92 11.36
CA LYS A 478 16.59 43.81 10.41
C LYS A 478 15.65 44.86 9.82
N LEU A 479 14.45 44.48 9.42
CA LEU A 479 13.44 45.41 8.94
C LEU A 479 13.06 46.43 10.03
N GLN A 480 12.82 45.95 11.25
CA GLN A 480 12.51 46.82 12.39
C GLN A 480 13.62 47.85 12.66
N GLY A 481 14.90 47.41 12.69
CA GLY A 481 16.02 48.30 12.85
C GLY A 481 16.10 49.37 11.74
N ALA A 482 15.97 48.92 10.48
CA ALA A 482 16.04 49.82 9.32
C ALA A 482 14.89 50.83 9.23
N LEU A 483 13.70 50.46 9.69
CA LEU A 483 12.54 51.40 9.85
C LEU A 483 12.80 52.41 11.00
N ASN A 484 13.31 51.89 12.13
CA ASN A 484 13.65 52.75 13.28
C ASN A 484 14.71 53.82 12.95
N ASP A 485 15.74 53.44 12.17
CA ASP A 485 16.78 54.38 11.68
C ASP A 485 16.18 55.51 10.80
N ARG A 486 14.98 55.28 10.26
CA ARG A 486 14.19 56.25 9.50
C ARG A 486 13.07 56.96 10.31
N GLY A 487 13.09 56.74 11.63
CA GLY A 487 12.10 57.32 12.55
C GLY A 487 10.70 56.75 12.40
N ARG A 488 10.61 55.51 11.89
CA ARG A 488 9.33 54.81 11.71
C ARG A 488 9.25 53.53 12.57
N ALA A 489 8.08 53.33 13.18
CA ALA A 489 7.78 52.07 13.86
C ALA A 489 7.28 51.04 12.85
N VAL A 490 7.46 49.74 13.16
CA VAL A 490 6.83 48.64 12.41
C VAL A 490 5.31 48.72 12.48
N LYS A 491 4.76 49.08 13.63
CA LYS A 491 3.31 49.26 13.83
C LYS A 491 2.79 50.36 12.90
N GLY A 492 1.89 49.96 12.02
CA GLY A 492 1.28 50.85 11.01
C GLY A 492 2.15 51.05 9.77
N ALA A 493 3.34 50.45 9.67
CA ALA A 493 4.16 50.51 8.46
C ALA A 493 3.55 49.58 7.37
N ARG A 494 3.52 50.09 6.13
CA ARG A 494 3.12 49.35 4.94
C ARG A 494 4.30 48.58 4.38
N VAL A 495 4.26 47.25 4.50
CA VAL A 495 5.35 46.37 4.09
C VAL A 495 4.91 45.53 2.91
N LEU A 496 5.65 45.57 1.79
CA LEU A 496 5.43 44.70 0.64
C LEU A 496 6.47 43.57 0.68
N VAL A 497 5.98 42.31 0.81
CA VAL A 497 6.79 41.10 0.74
C VAL A 497 6.91 40.64 -0.71
N LEU A 498 8.14 40.49 -1.23
CA LEU A 498 8.38 39.97 -2.57
C LEU A 498 8.79 38.50 -2.53
N GLY A 499 7.95 37.65 -3.15
CA GLY A 499 8.11 36.21 -3.25
C GLY A 499 7.64 35.49 -1.99
N ILE A 500 6.55 34.73 -2.10
CA ILE A 500 6.04 33.86 -1.03
C ILE A 500 6.20 32.37 -1.34
N ALA A 501 6.77 32.01 -2.52
CA ALA A 501 7.13 30.66 -2.86
C ALA A 501 8.35 30.17 -2.05
N TYR A 502 8.46 28.86 -1.85
CA TYR A 502 9.58 28.24 -1.15
C TYR A 502 10.92 28.39 -1.90
N LYS A 503 10.88 28.34 -3.23
CA LYS A 503 12.06 28.51 -4.11
C LYS A 503 11.76 29.46 -5.26
N ARG A 504 12.85 29.91 -5.91
CA ARG A 504 12.77 30.72 -7.12
C ARG A 504 12.00 30.03 -8.24
N ASP A 505 11.12 30.77 -8.91
CA ASP A 505 10.42 30.38 -10.13
C ASP A 505 9.52 29.13 -10.01
N ILE A 506 9.00 28.87 -8.81
CA ILE A 506 7.98 27.83 -8.58
C ILE A 506 6.73 28.45 -7.93
N ASP A 507 5.62 27.74 -8.00
CA ASP A 507 4.32 28.10 -7.40
C ASP A 507 4.03 27.34 -6.10
N ASP A 508 5.07 26.77 -5.45
CA ASP A 508 4.93 26.03 -4.20
C ASP A 508 5.23 26.91 -2.97
N PRO A 509 4.21 27.29 -2.19
CA PRO A 509 4.37 28.09 -0.98
C PRO A 509 4.65 27.26 0.29
N ARG A 510 4.56 25.93 0.22
CA ARG A 510 4.76 25.05 1.38
C ARG A 510 6.15 25.23 1.97
N GLU A 511 6.25 25.25 3.30
CA GLU A 511 7.50 25.45 4.05
C GLU A 511 8.24 26.76 3.71
N SER A 512 7.58 27.72 3.02
CA SER A 512 8.19 29.01 2.75
C SER A 512 8.29 29.85 4.02
N PRO A 513 9.49 30.39 4.35
CA PRO A 513 9.66 31.27 5.51
C PRO A 513 8.89 32.60 5.38
N ALA A 514 8.39 32.90 4.19
CA ALA A 514 7.62 34.12 3.95
C ALA A 514 6.35 34.19 4.81
N PHE A 515 5.68 33.06 5.05
CA PHE A 515 4.46 33.04 5.85
C PHE A 515 4.72 33.33 7.33
N GLU A 516 5.83 32.81 7.88
CA GLU A 516 6.24 33.13 9.24
C GLU A 516 6.62 34.62 9.36
N ILE A 517 7.33 35.17 8.38
CA ILE A 517 7.67 36.59 8.31
C ILE A 517 6.41 37.46 8.26
N ILE A 518 5.43 37.09 7.42
CA ILE A 518 4.15 37.81 7.30
C ILE A 518 3.41 37.78 8.63
N ASP A 519 3.32 36.61 9.27
CA ASP A 519 2.65 36.44 10.57
C ASP A 519 3.31 37.32 11.65
N LEU A 520 4.63 37.29 11.76
CA LEU A 520 5.39 38.13 12.69
C LEU A 520 5.17 39.63 12.44
N LEU A 521 5.13 40.06 11.19
CA LEU A 521 4.90 41.46 10.84
C LEU A 521 3.48 41.88 11.20
N LEU A 522 2.48 41.05 10.95
CA LEU A 522 1.07 41.29 11.34
C LEU A 522 0.93 41.35 12.85
N GLN A 523 1.58 40.48 13.61
CA GLN A 523 1.61 40.52 15.08
C GLN A 523 2.24 41.80 15.63
N LEU A 524 3.24 42.36 14.94
CA LEU A 524 3.83 43.67 15.26
C LEU A 524 2.96 44.85 14.81
N GLY A 525 1.84 44.59 14.14
CA GLY A 525 0.89 45.59 13.70
C GLY A 525 1.23 46.31 12.41
N ALA A 526 2.05 45.71 11.55
CA ALA A 526 2.29 46.20 10.20
C ALA A 526 1.08 45.93 9.29
N ASP A 527 0.94 46.78 8.25
CA ASP A 527 0.04 46.54 7.12
C ASP A 527 0.83 45.82 6.03
N VAL A 528 0.56 44.50 5.86
CA VAL A 528 1.38 43.63 5.01
C VAL A 528 0.64 43.25 3.73
N SER A 529 1.29 43.48 2.60
CA SER A 529 0.91 42.99 1.28
C SER A 529 2.03 42.14 0.69
N TYR A 530 1.73 41.35 -0.34
CA TYR A 530 2.76 40.62 -1.04
C TYR A 530 2.64 40.75 -2.57
N HIS A 531 3.76 40.52 -3.25
CA HIS A 531 3.83 40.29 -4.70
C HIS A 531 4.55 39.00 -4.99
N ASP A 532 3.90 38.11 -5.76
CA ASP A 532 4.52 36.91 -6.28
C ASP A 532 3.95 36.61 -7.67
N PRO A 533 4.80 36.48 -8.71
CA PRO A 533 4.34 36.26 -10.08
C PRO A 533 3.78 34.84 -10.31
N HIS A 534 4.09 33.89 -9.43
CA HIS A 534 3.69 32.48 -9.54
C HIS A 534 2.53 32.12 -8.61
N ILE A 535 2.29 32.93 -7.56
CA ILE A 535 1.24 32.67 -6.56
C ILE A 535 0.29 33.89 -6.50
N PRO A 536 -0.74 33.93 -7.39
CA PRO A 536 -1.68 35.08 -7.44
C PRO A 536 -2.54 35.20 -6.18
N VAL A 537 -2.86 34.10 -5.53
CA VAL A 537 -3.64 34.03 -4.29
C VAL A 537 -2.91 33.18 -3.28
N ALA A 538 -2.62 33.73 -2.11
CA ALA A 538 -1.96 32.98 -1.03
C ALA A 538 -2.89 31.87 -0.53
N PRO A 539 -2.45 30.61 -0.54
CA PRO A 539 -3.27 29.52 -0.04
C PRO A 539 -3.39 29.61 1.48
N ARG A 540 -4.45 29.02 2.03
CA ARG A 540 -4.60 28.89 3.47
C ARG A 540 -3.56 27.93 4.01
N MET A 541 -2.63 28.45 4.82
CA MET A 541 -1.53 27.66 5.36
C MET A 541 -1.94 26.96 6.66
N ARG A 542 -1.64 25.66 6.76
CA ARG A 542 -1.97 24.86 7.95
C ARG A 542 -1.21 25.34 9.20
N THR A 543 0.04 25.72 9.02
CA THR A 543 0.91 26.18 10.12
C THR A 543 0.54 27.57 10.60
N TRP A 544 -0.04 28.41 9.73
CA TRP A 544 -0.49 29.79 10.04
C TRP A 544 -1.96 29.99 9.71
N PRO A 545 -2.89 29.32 10.42
CA PRO A 545 -4.34 29.35 10.12
C PRO A 545 -4.97 30.73 10.37
N GLY A 546 -4.30 31.60 11.13
CA GLY A 546 -4.74 32.95 11.46
C GLY A 546 -4.42 34.03 10.40
N LEU A 547 -3.66 33.69 9.36
CA LEU A 547 -3.36 34.65 8.31
C LEU A 547 -4.61 35.04 7.52
N PRO A 548 -4.81 36.34 7.24
CA PRO A 548 -5.92 36.79 6.42
C PRO A 548 -5.78 36.29 4.97
N PRO A 549 -6.89 36.14 4.23
CA PRO A 549 -6.81 35.90 2.79
C PRO A 549 -6.06 37.04 2.09
N MET A 550 -5.02 36.70 1.33
CA MET A 550 -4.16 37.67 0.65
C MET A 550 -4.10 37.38 -0.85
N GLN A 551 -3.99 38.44 -1.66
CA GLN A 551 -3.78 38.36 -3.10
C GLN A 551 -2.49 39.09 -3.48
N SER A 552 -1.83 38.60 -4.54
CA SER A 552 -0.62 39.21 -5.07
C SER A 552 -0.91 40.62 -5.59
N THR A 553 -0.22 41.61 -5.03
CA THR A 553 -0.33 43.02 -5.40
C THR A 553 0.49 43.28 -6.67
N PRO A 554 -0.02 44.04 -7.66
CA PRO A 554 0.79 44.39 -8.83
C PRO A 554 2.05 45.15 -8.46
N LEU A 555 3.18 44.75 -9.04
CA LEU A 555 4.47 45.42 -8.84
C LEU A 555 4.62 46.57 -9.85
N ASN A 556 4.48 47.79 -9.38
CA ASN A 556 4.61 49.02 -10.18
C ASN A 556 5.14 50.18 -9.32
N GLU A 557 5.48 51.31 -9.95
CA GLU A 557 5.98 52.50 -9.28
C GLU A 557 5.06 53.00 -8.16
N GLN A 558 3.74 53.00 -8.41
CA GLN A 558 2.75 53.48 -7.46
C GLN A 558 2.72 52.62 -6.20
N THR A 559 2.74 51.28 -6.36
CA THR A 559 2.78 50.33 -5.24
C THR A 559 4.06 50.47 -4.43
N LEU A 560 5.19 50.54 -5.11
CA LEU A 560 6.49 50.66 -4.47
C LEU A 560 6.68 51.98 -3.70
N THR A 561 6.21 53.11 -4.26
CA THR A 561 6.26 54.40 -3.61
C THR A 561 5.29 54.53 -2.43
N ALA A 562 4.18 53.76 -2.50
CA ALA A 562 3.19 53.73 -1.41
C ALA A 562 3.70 52.91 -0.21
N CYS A 563 4.63 52.02 -0.34
CA CYS A 563 5.18 51.18 0.74
C CYS A 563 6.25 51.89 1.56
N ASP A 564 6.27 51.64 2.87
CA ASP A 564 7.30 52.13 3.77
C ASP A 564 8.55 51.24 3.70
N ALA A 565 8.38 49.96 3.38
CA ALA A 565 9.48 49.02 3.12
C ALA A 565 9.05 47.92 2.15
N VAL A 566 10.01 47.42 1.40
CA VAL A 566 9.92 46.22 0.56
C VAL A 566 10.89 45.17 1.13
N LEU A 567 10.37 43.96 1.35
CA LEU A 567 11.13 42.86 1.89
C LEU A 567 11.20 41.72 0.86
N ILE A 568 12.41 41.44 0.36
CA ILE A 568 12.63 40.38 -0.62
C ILE A 568 12.88 39.06 0.12
N VAL A 569 11.96 38.09 -0.02
CA VAL A 569 12.07 36.77 0.61
C VAL A 569 12.41 35.70 -0.41
N THR A 570 11.76 35.68 -1.57
CA THR A 570 12.09 34.75 -2.67
C THR A 570 12.32 35.58 -3.96
N ASP A 571 13.44 35.31 -4.61
CA ASP A 571 13.91 36.08 -5.76
C ASP A 571 13.51 35.44 -7.09
N HIS A 572 12.33 35.76 -7.61
CA HIS A 572 11.85 35.28 -8.91
C HIS A 572 12.47 36.06 -10.08
N ARG A 573 12.77 35.37 -11.19
CA ARG A 573 13.37 36.02 -12.39
C ARG A 573 12.43 37.00 -13.07
N ASN A 574 11.12 36.80 -12.90
CA ASN A 574 10.08 37.63 -13.53
C ASN A 574 9.78 38.92 -12.73
N VAL A 575 10.55 39.22 -11.68
CA VAL A 575 10.44 40.45 -10.87
C VAL A 575 11.48 41.46 -11.31
N ASP A 576 11.06 42.72 -11.59
CA ASP A 576 11.97 43.82 -11.94
C ASP A 576 12.57 44.45 -10.66
N TYR A 577 13.71 43.91 -10.23
CA TYR A 577 14.42 44.41 -9.05
C TYR A 577 15.11 45.77 -9.28
N ALA A 578 15.30 46.20 -10.53
CA ALA A 578 15.79 47.54 -10.83
C ALA A 578 14.70 48.58 -10.54
N LEU A 579 13.43 48.27 -10.90
CA LEU A 579 12.28 49.09 -10.54
C LEU A 579 12.11 49.19 -9.01
N VAL A 580 12.31 48.07 -8.30
CA VAL A 580 12.23 48.02 -6.83
C VAL A 580 13.29 48.95 -6.21
N ALA A 581 14.56 48.83 -6.63
CA ALA A 581 15.63 49.66 -6.11
C ALA A 581 15.43 51.15 -6.39
N LYS A 582 14.80 51.48 -7.51
CA LYS A 582 14.60 52.88 -7.94
C LYS A 582 13.46 53.56 -7.15
N HIS A 583 12.38 52.87 -6.85
CA HIS A 583 11.13 53.49 -6.34
C HIS A 583 10.80 53.14 -4.88
N ALA A 584 11.39 52.07 -4.32
CA ALA A 584 11.15 51.73 -2.91
C ALA A 584 11.93 52.65 -1.97
N SER A 585 11.29 53.14 -0.91
CA SER A 585 11.96 53.96 0.11
C SER A 585 12.98 53.18 0.93
N LEU A 586 12.72 51.91 1.23
CA LEU A 586 13.55 50.97 1.95
C LEU A 586 13.38 49.58 1.33
N VAL A 587 14.50 48.89 1.10
CA VAL A 587 14.50 47.49 0.64
C VAL A 587 15.33 46.68 1.61
N ILE A 588 14.75 45.56 2.10
CA ILE A 588 15.48 44.55 2.85
C ILE A 588 15.78 43.40 1.89
N ASP A 589 17.03 43.22 1.57
CA ASP A 589 17.52 42.20 0.63
C ASP A 589 18.05 40.98 1.38
N THR A 590 17.27 39.91 1.47
CA THR A 590 17.69 38.65 2.10
C THR A 590 18.39 37.70 1.13
N ARG A 591 18.41 38.02 -0.16
CA ARG A 591 18.95 37.14 -1.22
C ARG A 591 20.26 37.63 -1.83
N GLY A 592 20.73 38.79 -1.41
CA GLY A 592 21.98 39.36 -1.92
C GLY A 592 21.90 39.76 -3.39
N LEU A 593 20.73 40.17 -3.86
CA LEU A 593 20.48 40.55 -5.25
C LEU A 593 21.26 41.80 -5.67
N TYR A 594 21.36 42.79 -4.77
CA TYR A 594 22.06 44.02 -5.03
C TYR A 594 23.51 43.91 -4.61
N ARG A 595 24.42 43.66 -5.59
CA ARG A 595 25.86 43.52 -5.32
C ARG A 595 26.51 44.85 -4.91
N GLN A 596 25.99 45.94 -5.45
CA GLN A 596 26.46 47.29 -5.10
C GLN A 596 25.69 47.83 -3.88
N SER A 597 26.37 48.64 -3.06
CA SER A 597 25.71 49.31 -1.94
C SER A 597 24.79 50.42 -2.47
N LEU A 598 23.51 50.32 -2.18
CA LEU A 598 22.52 51.36 -2.49
C LEU A 598 22.00 51.97 -1.18
N PRO A 599 21.74 53.32 -1.16
CA PRO A 599 21.41 54.02 0.10
C PRO A 599 20.08 53.58 0.72
N ASN A 600 19.18 53.01 -0.07
CA ASN A 600 17.89 52.52 0.36
C ASN A 600 17.81 50.97 0.52
N VAL A 601 18.94 50.27 0.33
CA VAL A 601 18.98 48.80 0.45
C VAL A 601 19.77 48.39 1.68
N VAL A 602 19.14 47.60 2.52
CA VAL A 602 19.76 46.95 3.69
C VAL A 602 19.85 45.45 3.44
N LYS A 603 21.03 44.88 3.59
CA LYS A 603 21.23 43.43 3.48
C LYS A 603 20.91 42.74 4.80
N ALA A 604 20.17 41.66 4.72
CA ALA A 604 19.78 40.84 5.86
C ALA A 604 20.33 39.41 5.74
#